data_377552b7024146a01fa056e250abedab
#
_entry.id   377552b7024146a01fa056e250abedab
#
_cell.length_a   1.000
_cell.length_b   1.000
_cell.length_c   1.000
_cell.angle_alpha   90.00
_cell.angle_beta   90.00
_cell.angle_gamma   90.00
#
_symmetry.space_group_name_H-M   'P 1'
#
loop_
_entity.id
_entity.type
_entity.pdbx_description
1 polymer ?
#
loop_
_entity_poly.entity_id
_entity_poly.type
_entity_poly.pdbx_seq_one_letter_code
_entity_poly.pdbx_strand_id
1 'polypeptide(L)'
;FQAEDGIRDVVVTGVQTCALPILLETLFEFGVVLLAIIFQPEIRNALEQLGRKNIKSFSFMNRVNRTDEWIEKEKKAILDVAETAEVFSRQKTGALIVFERETKLSDIAATGVEINADTSTAILGNLFFNKAPLHDGAVIISNGLVKSAGCILPLTSRNEDVDMNLGTRHRASLGISEVSDAVIVVVSEETGTISVAQNGELTSNYNKTSLIKKLEEELIPTQEKKNFLSKFSSRKENKKDE
;
A
#
# COMPACT_ATOMS: atom_id res chain seq x y z
N PHE A 1 -2.05 22.84 -79.13
CA PHE A 1 -2.91 22.21 -78.12
C PHE A 1 -2.20 21.12 -77.31
N GLN A 2 -0.89 20.87 -77.54
CA GLN A 2 -0.10 19.85 -76.74
C GLN A 2 0.91 20.45 -75.75
N ALA A 3 1.05 21.77 -75.70
CA ALA A 3 2.02 22.42 -74.82
C ALA A 3 1.49 22.77 -73.39
N GLU A 4 0.19 22.85 -73.22
CA GLU A 4 -0.44 23.21 -71.96
C GLU A 4 -0.56 22.00 -70.97
N ASP A 5 -0.76 20.79 -71.52
CA ASP A 5 -0.89 19.60 -70.67
C ASP A 5 0.43 19.20 -70.03
N GLY A 6 1.60 19.38 -70.69
CA GLY A 6 2.92 19.09 -70.16
C GLY A 6 3.35 20.02 -69.01
N ILE A 7 2.88 21.27 -69.00
CA ILE A 7 3.20 22.25 -67.93
C ILE A 7 2.37 21.95 -66.67
N ARG A 8 1.12 21.51 -66.85
CA ARG A 8 0.29 21.13 -65.69
C ARG A 8 0.81 19.92 -64.96
N ASP A 9 1.25 18.90 -65.68
CA ASP A 9 1.80 17.68 -65.07
C ASP A 9 3.11 17.94 -64.34
N VAL A 10 4.01 18.79 -64.85
CA VAL A 10 5.27 19.15 -64.20
C VAL A 10 5.04 20.02 -62.96
N VAL A 11 4.06 20.94 -63.00
CA VAL A 11 3.74 21.79 -61.84
C VAL A 11 3.05 20.97 -60.75
N VAL A 12 2.14 20.08 -61.09
CA VAL A 12 1.46 19.20 -60.14
C VAL A 12 2.45 18.23 -59.49
N THR A 13 3.34 17.62 -60.28
CA THR A 13 4.38 16.71 -59.76
C THR A 13 5.40 17.44 -58.87
N GLY A 14 5.79 18.66 -59.26
CA GLY A 14 6.70 19.51 -58.50
C GLY A 14 6.13 19.94 -57.12
N VAL A 15 4.86 20.29 -57.08
CA VAL A 15 4.17 20.65 -55.83
C VAL A 15 3.99 19.42 -54.93
N GLN A 16 3.66 18.26 -55.48
CA GLN A 16 3.56 17.01 -54.70
C GLN A 16 4.91 16.57 -54.13
N THR A 17 6.02 16.71 -54.89
CA THR A 17 7.35 16.32 -54.38
C THR A 17 7.90 17.25 -53.32
N CYS A 18 7.51 18.52 -53.28
CA CYS A 18 7.95 19.46 -52.24
C CYS A 18 6.99 19.50 -51.02
N ALA A 19 5.68 19.34 -51.22
CA ALA A 19 4.70 19.44 -50.15
C ALA A 19 4.64 18.15 -49.28
N LEU A 20 4.81 16.99 -49.92
CA LEU A 20 4.72 15.71 -49.22
C LEU A 20 5.78 15.53 -48.09
N PRO A 21 7.07 15.79 -48.28
CA PRO A 21 8.05 15.70 -47.24
C PRO A 21 7.82 16.70 -46.09
N ILE A 22 7.40 17.92 -46.40
CA ILE A 22 7.09 18.95 -45.41
C ILE A 22 5.88 18.54 -44.55
N LEU A 23 4.83 18.00 -45.18
CA LEU A 23 3.66 17.47 -44.47
C LEU A 23 4.00 16.24 -43.61
N LEU A 24 4.89 15.38 -44.09
CA LEU A 24 5.37 14.22 -43.35
C LEU A 24 6.22 14.64 -42.14
N GLU A 25 7.06 15.64 -42.30
CA GLU A 25 7.91 16.18 -41.23
C GLU A 25 7.05 16.81 -40.12
N THR A 26 6.08 17.65 -40.48
CA THR A 26 5.16 18.27 -39.52
C THR A 26 4.23 17.24 -38.87
N LEU A 27 3.76 16.23 -39.60
CA LEU A 27 2.94 15.15 -39.05
C LEU A 27 3.74 14.31 -38.04
N PHE A 28 5.05 14.09 -38.31
CA PHE A 28 5.93 13.34 -37.42
C PHE A 28 6.21 14.15 -36.14
N GLU A 29 6.48 15.44 -36.27
CA GLU A 29 6.77 16.34 -35.14
C GLU A 29 5.57 16.46 -34.18
N PHE A 30 4.39 16.73 -34.71
CA PHE A 30 3.16 16.81 -33.92
C PHE A 30 2.62 15.44 -33.50
N GLY A 31 2.84 14.40 -34.29
CA GLY A 31 2.42 13.04 -34.01
C GLY A 31 3.11 12.47 -32.76
N VAL A 32 4.41 12.72 -32.57
CA VAL A 32 5.16 12.29 -31.39
C VAL A 32 4.64 12.98 -30.13
N VAL A 33 4.36 14.28 -30.20
CA VAL A 33 3.81 15.04 -29.07
C VAL A 33 2.40 14.55 -28.72
N LEU A 34 1.55 14.32 -29.73
CA LEU A 34 0.21 13.80 -29.54
C LEU A 34 0.22 12.40 -28.93
N LEU A 35 1.13 11.53 -29.40
CA LEU A 35 1.33 10.19 -28.87
C LEU A 35 1.76 10.25 -27.38
N ALA A 36 2.69 11.15 -27.05
CA ALA A 36 3.14 11.34 -25.67
C ALA A 36 2.00 11.79 -24.74
N ILE A 37 1.11 12.67 -25.22
CA ILE A 37 -0.06 13.15 -24.46
C ILE A 37 -1.07 12.01 -24.25
N ILE A 38 -1.36 11.23 -25.30
CA ILE A 38 -2.33 10.12 -25.22
C ILE A 38 -1.81 9.03 -24.25
N PHE A 39 -0.50 8.71 -24.31
CA PHE A 39 0.10 7.69 -23.45
C PHE A 39 0.60 8.22 -22.11
N GLN A 40 0.38 9.50 -21.80
CA GLN A 40 0.80 10.08 -20.51
C GLN A 40 0.30 9.30 -19.29
N PRO A 41 -0.98 8.88 -19.17
CA PRO A 41 -1.47 8.11 -18.04
C PRO A 41 -0.84 6.71 -17.96
N GLU A 42 -0.63 6.04 -19.10
CA GLU A 42 -0.01 4.73 -19.16
C GLU A 42 1.47 4.77 -18.74
N ILE A 43 2.19 5.78 -19.23
CA ILE A 43 3.61 6.00 -18.86
C ILE A 43 3.71 6.31 -17.37
N ARG A 44 2.81 7.14 -16.83
CA ARG A 44 2.76 7.45 -15.40
C ARG A 44 2.53 6.19 -14.57
N ASN A 45 1.52 5.39 -14.93
CA ASN A 45 1.20 4.14 -14.24
C ASN A 45 2.36 3.12 -14.35
N ALA A 46 3.01 3.03 -15.52
CA ALA A 46 4.16 2.16 -15.72
C ALA A 46 5.37 2.60 -14.88
N LEU A 47 5.65 3.91 -14.81
CA LEU A 47 6.73 4.46 -13.98
C LEU A 47 6.44 4.26 -12.49
N GLU A 48 5.21 4.43 -12.04
CA GLU A 48 4.80 4.14 -10.67
C GLU A 48 4.97 2.65 -10.33
N GLN A 49 4.59 1.74 -11.22
CA GLN A 49 4.79 0.30 -11.03
C GLN A 49 6.27 -0.09 -11.04
N LEU A 50 7.09 0.50 -11.91
CA LEU A 50 8.53 0.28 -11.94
C LEU A 50 9.21 0.86 -10.69
N GLY A 51 8.77 2.03 -10.23
CA GLY A 51 9.21 2.62 -8.98
C GLY A 51 8.96 1.69 -7.80
N ARG A 52 7.76 1.10 -7.71
CA ARG A 52 7.40 0.15 -6.65
C ARG A 52 8.21 -1.16 -6.67
N LYS A 53 8.52 -1.71 -7.84
CA LYS A 53 9.29 -2.96 -7.98
C LYS A 53 10.79 -2.79 -7.69
N ASN A 54 11.37 -1.65 -8.07
CA ASN A 54 12.81 -1.39 -7.89
C ASN A 54 13.16 -0.82 -6.50
N ILE A 55 12.19 -0.29 -5.75
CA ILE A 55 12.38 0.21 -4.38
C ILE A 55 12.81 -0.92 -3.43
N LYS A 56 12.48 -2.19 -3.71
CA LYS A 56 12.99 -3.33 -2.92
C LYS A 56 14.52 -3.38 -2.85
N SER A 57 15.22 -2.90 -3.87
CA SER A 57 16.69 -2.86 -3.90
C SER A 57 17.27 -1.59 -3.24
N PHE A 58 16.57 -0.44 -3.34
CA PHE A 58 17.02 0.82 -2.72
C PHE A 58 16.66 0.90 -1.22
N SER A 59 15.59 0.24 -0.81
CA SER A 59 15.13 0.08 0.56
C SER A 59 16.14 -0.68 1.44
N PHE A 60 17.02 -1.49 0.86
CA PHE A 60 18.09 -2.18 1.61
C PHE A 60 19.05 -1.19 2.29
N MET A 61 19.30 -0.02 1.71
CA MET A 61 20.17 1.00 2.32
C MET A 61 19.51 1.78 3.46
N ASN A 62 18.19 1.95 3.44
CA ASN A 62 17.44 2.61 4.53
C ASN A 62 17.15 1.68 5.73
N ARG A 63 17.31 0.36 5.55
CA ARG A 63 17.12 -0.65 6.62
C ARG A 63 18.27 -0.70 7.62
N VAL A 64 19.43 -0.13 7.31
CA VAL A 64 20.63 -0.20 8.15
C VAL A 64 20.51 0.67 9.42
N ASN A 65 19.55 1.59 9.50
CA ASN A 65 19.40 2.53 10.62
C ASN A 65 18.18 2.30 11.52
N ARG A 66 17.52 1.13 11.42
CA ARG A 66 16.43 0.80 12.36
C ARG A 66 17.04 0.37 13.68
N THR A 67 16.93 1.21 14.69
CA THR A 67 17.46 0.97 16.02
C THR A 67 16.70 -0.15 16.75
N ASP A 68 17.33 -0.81 17.72
CA ASP A 68 16.68 -1.82 18.57
C ASP A 68 15.36 -1.27 19.18
N GLU A 69 15.31 0.02 19.48
CA GLU A 69 14.12 0.72 20.00
C GLU A 69 12.93 0.70 19.01
N TRP A 70 13.20 0.87 17.70
CA TRP A 70 12.14 0.77 16.69
C TRP A 70 11.55 -0.64 16.64
N ILE A 71 12.41 -1.67 16.69
CA ILE A 71 11.96 -3.08 16.68
C ILE A 71 11.11 -3.38 17.93
N GLU A 72 11.47 -2.86 19.08
CA GLU A 72 10.69 -3.04 20.31
C GLU A 72 9.31 -2.39 20.22
N LYS A 73 9.23 -1.16 19.67
CA LYS A 73 7.96 -0.46 19.44
C LYS A 73 7.07 -1.20 18.44
N GLU A 74 7.65 -1.66 17.32
CA GLU A 74 6.91 -2.39 16.31
C GLU A 74 6.39 -3.73 16.84
N LYS A 75 7.20 -4.48 17.60
CA LYS A 75 6.76 -5.71 18.27
C LYS A 75 5.65 -5.46 19.27
N LYS A 76 5.76 -4.38 20.06
CA LYS A 76 4.70 -3.99 20.97
C LYS A 76 3.41 -3.71 20.21
N ALA A 77 3.46 -2.97 19.11
CA ALA A 77 2.30 -2.68 18.29
C ALA A 77 1.66 -3.97 17.72
N ILE A 78 2.47 -4.91 17.24
CA ILE A 78 2.00 -6.22 16.77
C ILE A 78 1.25 -6.97 17.86
N LEU A 79 1.81 -7.02 19.07
CA LEU A 79 1.18 -7.70 20.22
C LEU A 79 -0.13 -7.02 20.61
N ASP A 80 -0.15 -5.69 20.74
CA ASP A 80 -1.33 -4.91 21.10
C ASP A 80 -2.46 -5.09 20.07
N VAL A 81 -2.12 -5.07 18.76
CA VAL A 81 -3.08 -5.31 17.69
C VAL A 81 -3.61 -6.72 17.70
N ALA A 82 -2.76 -7.73 17.88
CA ALA A 82 -3.19 -9.12 17.90
C ALA A 82 -4.08 -9.43 19.12
N GLU A 83 -3.79 -8.86 20.26
CA GLU A 83 -4.62 -8.96 21.45
C GLU A 83 -5.97 -8.27 21.27
N THR A 84 -5.95 -7.06 20.73
CA THR A 84 -7.17 -6.30 20.39
C THR A 84 -8.02 -7.05 19.38
N ALA A 85 -7.42 -7.59 18.32
CA ALA A 85 -8.12 -8.36 17.29
C ALA A 85 -8.79 -9.62 17.88
N GLU A 86 -8.15 -10.30 18.83
CA GLU A 86 -8.73 -11.45 19.53
C GLU A 86 -9.95 -11.03 20.37
N VAL A 87 -9.89 -9.90 21.06
CA VAL A 87 -11.03 -9.35 21.83
C VAL A 87 -12.17 -8.98 20.90
N PHE A 88 -11.87 -8.26 19.80
CA PHE A 88 -12.86 -7.84 18.81
C PHE A 88 -13.49 -9.02 18.10
N SER A 89 -12.73 -10.07 17.81
CA SER A 89 -13.24 -11.31 17.23
C SER A 89 -14.32 -11.94 18.12
N ARG A 90 -14.09 -12.02 19.43
CA ARG A 90 -15.06 -12.57 20.40
C ARG A 90 -16.29 -11.67 20.54
N GLN A 91 -16.11 -10.35 20.50
CA GLN A 91 -17.18 -9.36 20.65
C GLN A 91 -17.91 -9.04 19.34
N LYS A 92 -17.40 -9.55 18.20
CA LYS A 92 -17.84 -9.19 16.86
C LYS A 92 -17.80 -7.69 16.62
N THR A 93 -16.73 -7.05 17.07
CA THR A 93 -16.47 -5.63 16.83
C THR A 93 -15.67 -5.49 15.56
N GLY A 94 -16.23 -4.76 14.58
CA GLY A 94 -15.54 -4.51 13.31
C GLY A 94 -14.33 -3.60 13.50
N ALA A 95 -13.17 -3.99 12.94
CA ALA A 95 -11.96 -3.18 12.98
C ALA A 95 -11.18 -3.25 11.67
N LEU A 96 -10.46 -2.16 11.35
CA LEU A 96 -9.63 -2.03 10.18
C LEU A 96 -8.33 -1.32 10.57
N ILE A 97 -7.24 -2.08 10.66
CA ILE A 97 -5.94 -1.60 11.15
C ILE A 97 -4.90 -1.78 10.06
N VAL A 98 -4.21 -0.71 9.70
CA VAL A 98 -3.23 -0.64 8.61
C VAL A 98 -1.85 -0.41 9.19
N PHE A 99 -0.92 -1.32 8.96
CA PHE A 99 0.50 -1.12 9.23
C PHE A 99 1.17 -0.50 7.99
N GLU A 100 1.60 0.76 8.14
CA GLU A 100 2.39 1.46 7.12
C GLU A 100 3.79 0.85 7.05
N ARG A 101 4.27 0.58 5.82
CA ARG A 101 5.62 0.05 5.61
C ARG A 101 6.51 1.08 4.89
N GLU A 102 6.92 0.76 3.67
CA GLU A 102 7.80 1.63 2.88
C GLU A 102 7.00 2.69 2.13
N THR A 103 5.85 2.30 1.59
CA THR A 103 4.91 3.23 0.96
C THR A 103 4.24 4.08 2.02
N LYS A 104 4.52 5.38 2.01
CA LYS A 104 3.91 6.31 2.95
C LYS A 104 2.45 6.54 2.62
N LEU A 105 1.60 6.46 3.65
CA LEU A 105 0.16 6.64 3.55
C LEU A 105 -0.28 8.03 4.05
N SER A 106 0.57 9.04 3.85
CA SER A 106 0.32 10.39 4.38
C SER A 106 -0.98 11.01 3.86
N ASP A 107 -1.32 10.79 2.59
CA ASP A 107 -2.54 11.32 1.98
C ASP A 107 -3.79 10.65 2.58
N ILE A 108 -3.71 9.35 2.89
CA ILE A 108 -4.77 8.61 3.55
C ILE A 108 -4.87 9.01 5.02
N ALA A 109 -3.73 9.12 5.71
CA ALA A 109 -3.67 9.56 7.09
C ALA A 109 -4.30 10.96 7.30
N ALA A 110 -4.14 11.85 6.32
CA ALA A 110 -4.73 13.20 6.32
C ALA A 110 -6.26 13.19 6.19
N THR A 111 -6.89 12.11 5.76
CA THR A 111 -8.36 11.99 5.71
C THR A 111 -8.97 11.72 7.09
N GLY A 112 -8.16 11.24 8.05
CA GLY A 112 -8.57 10.96 9.41
C GLY A 112 -8.10 12.01 10.41
N VAL A 113 -8.17 11.65 11.68
CA VAL A 113 -7.68 12.47 12.79
C VAL A 113 -6.30 11.99 13.22
N GLU A 114 -5.34 12.89 13.29
CA GLU A 114 -3.99 12.62 13.77
C GLU A 114 -4.00 12.35 15.28
N ILE A 115 -3.40 11.22 15.69
CA ILE A 115 -3.38 10.74 17.08
C ILE A 115 -1.96 10.82 17.66
N ASN A 116 -0.96 10.27 16.95
CA ASN A 116 0.45 10.20 17.35
C ASN A 116 0.67 9.65 18.77
N ALA A 117 0.05 8.51 19.08
CA ALA A 117 0.12 7.87 20.40
C ALA A 117 0.75 6.49 20.32
N ASP A 118 1.33 6.02 21.45
CA ASP A 118 1.73 4.64 21.61
C ASP A 118 0.54 3.69 21.42
N THR A 119 0.80 2.52 20.83
CA THR A 119 -0.22 1.48 20.74
C THR A 119 -0.53 0.91 22.11
N SER A 120 -1.80 0.61 22.33
CA SER A 120 -2.26 -0.23 23.43
C SER A 120 -3.64 -0.80 23.12
N THR A 121 -3.97 -1.93 23.72
CA THR A 121 -5.30 -2.55 23.62
C THR A 121 -6.41 -1.58 24.04
N ALA A 122 -6.15 -0.74 25.05
CA ALA A 122 -7.11 0.25 25.53
C ALA A 122 -7.36 1.38 24.51
N ILE A 123 -6.31 1.92 23.88
CA ILE A 123 -6.45 2.94 22.85
C ILE A 123 -7.18 2.37 21.64
N LEU A 124 -6.76 1.23 21.12
CA LEU A 124 -7.41 0.57 19.98
C LEU A 124 -8.86 0.21 20.31
N GLY A 125 -9.13 -0.27 21.54
CA GLY A 125 -10.46 -0.55 22.02
C GLY A 125 -11.38 0.67 22.02
N ASN A 126 -10.87 1.84 22.42
CA ASN A 126 -11.63 3.08 22.40
C ASN A 126 -11.86 3.62 20.97
N LEU A 127 -10.86 3.51 20.09
CA LEU A 127 -10.98 3.97 18.71
C LEU A 127 -12.05 3.19 17.93
N PHE A 128 -12.16 1.88 18.14
CA PHE A 128 -13.15 1.04 17.47
C PHE A 128 -14.42 0.80 18.31
N PHE A 129 -14.55 1.47 19.46
CA PHE A 129 -15.76 1.36 20.25
C PHE A 129 -16.97 1.80 19.43
N ASN A 130 -18.02 0.97 19.40
CA ASN A 130 -19.20 1.23 18.57
C ASN A 130 -19.82 2.60 18.91
N LYS A 131 -20.11 3.38 17.88
CA LYS A 131 -20.61 4.76 17.95
C LYS A 131 -19.60 5.81 18.46
N ALA A 132 -18.32 5.46 18.69
CA ALA A 132 -17.29 6.46 18.91
C ALA A 132 -17.06 7.28 17.61
N PRO A 133 -16.69 8.55 17.68
CA PRO A 133 -16.50 9.39 16.47
C PRO A 133 -15.48 8.86 15.47
N LEU A 134 -14.50 8.07 15.91
CA LEU A 134 -13.39 7.57 15.09
C LEU A 134 -13.51 6.07 14.72
N HIS A 135 -14.62 5.40 15.08
CA HIS A 135 -14.76 3.97 14.83
C HIS A 135 -15.04 3.60 13.38
N ASP A 136 -15.57 4.55 12.61
CA ASP A 136 -15.82 4.36 11.18
C ASP A 136 -14.59 4.84 10.39
N GLY A 137 -13.88 3.88 9.80
CA GLY A 137 -12.64 4.11 9.08
C GLY A 137 -11.50 3.22 9.58
N ALA A 138 -10.30 3.50 9.08
CA ALA A 138 -9.10 2.75 9.41
C ALA A 138 -8.25 3.47 10.47
N VAL A 139 -7.57 2.67 11.28
CA VAL A 139 -6.46 3.13 12.11
C VAL A 139 -5.15 2.84 11.39
N ILE A 140 -4.30 3.85 11.21
CA ILE A 140 -2.99 3.72 10.60
C ILE A 140 -1.92 3.67 11.70
N ILE A 141 -1.13 2.59 11.69
CA ILE A 141 0.04 2.41 12.54
C ILE A 141 1.29 2.63 11.70
N SER A 142 2.16 3.50 12.16
CA SER A 142 3.44 3.81 11.54
C SER A 142 4.55 3.87 12.59
N ASN A 143 5.63 3.13 12.37
CA ASN A 143 6.77 3.04 13.29
C ASN A 143 6.37 2.65 14.73
N GLY A 144 5.42 1.74 14.87
CA GLY A 144 4.92 1.27 16.16
C GLY A 144 4.00 2.24 16.91
N LEU A 145 3.57 3.34 16.28
CA LEU A 145 2.66 4.33 16.86
C LEU A 145 1.34 4.36 16.10
N VAL A 146 0.23 4.61 16.78
CA VAL A 146 -1.04 5.00 16.16
C VAL A 146 -0.86 6.40 15.59
N LYS A 147 -0.72 6.50 14.27
CA LYS A 147 -0.51 7.76 13.56
C LYS A 147 -1.81 8.54 13.42
N SER A 148 -2.85 7.88 12.91
CA SER A 148 -4.16 8.50 12.69
C SER A 148 -5.28 7.45 12.78
N ALA A 149 -6.51 7.91 13.00
CA ALA A 149 -7.71 7.09 13.11
C ALA A 149 -8.89 7.71 12.34
N GLY A 150 -9.89 6.88 12.00
CA GLY A 150 -11.01 7.32 11.17
C GLY A 150 -10.61 7.61 9.73
N CYS A 151 -9.54 6.97 9.21
CA CYS A 151 -9.02 7.21 7.88
C CYS A 151 -9.87 6.51 6.82
N ILE A 152 -10.08 7.18 5.68
CA ILE A 152 -10.84 6.66 4.54
C ILE A 152 -9.88 5.95 3.58
N LEU A 153 -10.11 4.66 3.34
CA LEU A 153 -9.32 3.86 2.42
C LEU A 153 -10.03 3.72 1.05
N PRO A 154 -9.26 3.59 -0.05
CA PRO A 154 -9.83 3.24 -1.34
C PRO A 154 -10.45 1.85 -1.29
N LEU A 155 -11.59 1.68 -1.95
CA LEU A 155 -12.21 0.36 -2.13
C LEU A 155 -11.57 -0.33 -3.33
N THR A 156 -11.47 -1.67 -3.28
CA THR A 156 -11.04 -2.45 -4.45
C THR A 156 -12.01 -2.26 -5.62
N SER A 157 -11.47 -2.14 -6.81
CA SER A 157 -12.24 -2.12 -8.06
C SER A 157 -12.50 -3.50 -8.66
N ARG A 158 -11.90 -4.57 -8.11
CA ARG A 158 -12.07 -5.95 -8.55
C ARG A 158 -13.40 -6.52 -8.05
N ASN A 159 -14.49 -6.24 -8.78
CA ASN A 159 -15.81 -6.73 -8.41
C ASN A 159 -16.06 -8.21 -8.76
N GLU A 160 -15.26 -8.81 -9.66
CA GLU A 160 -15.50 -10.15 -10.18
C GLU A 160 -14.84 -11.27 -9.35
N ASP A 161 -13.74 -10.95 -8.65
CA ASP A 161 -12.97 -11.95 -7.87
C ASP A 161 -13.19 -11.84 -6.35
N VAL A 162 -13.95 -10.84 -5.90
CA VAL A 162 -14.20 -10.60 -4.48
C VAL A 162 -15.53 -11.21 -4.10
N ASP A 163 -15.51 -12.15 -3.15
CA ASP A 163 -16.72 -12.77 -2.59
C ASP A 163 -17.73 -11.66 -2.21
N MET A 164 -18.94 -11.74 -2.81
CA MET A 164 -20.01 -10.72 -2.63
C MET A 164 -20.44 -10.58 -1.16
N ASN A 165 -20.05 -11.54 -0.30
CA ASN A 165 -20.34 -11.54 1.13
C ASN A 165 -19.31 -10.73 1.96
N LEU A 166 -18.28 -10.15 1.32
CA LEU A 166 -17.28 -9.34 2.03
C LEU A 166 -17.83 -7.94 2.33
N GLY A 167 -17.85 -7.57 3.61
CA GLY A 167 -18.25 -6.24 4.07
C GLY A 167 -17.29 -5.13 3.58
N THR A 168 -17.71 -3.88 3.78
CA THR A 168 -16.99 -2.68 3.33
C THR A 168 -15.56 -2.61 3.84
N ARG A 169 -15.28 -3.03 5.10
CA ARG A 169 -13.93 -3.06 5.68
C ARG A 169 -13.00 -4.03 4.94
N HIS A 170 -13.47 -5.20 4.52
CA HIS A 170 -12.69 -6.15 3.74
C HIS A 170 -12.38 -5.60 2.34
N ARG A 171 -13.35 -4.96 1.68
CA ARG A 171 -13.15 -4.34 0.36
C ARG A 171 -12.18 -3.17 0.44
N ALA A 172 -12.22 -2.40 1.52
CA ALA A 172 -11.26 -1.32 1.78
C ALA A 172 -9.84 -1.85 2.05
N SER A 173 -9.74 -2.97 2.80
CA SER A 173 -8.44 -3.59 3.06
C SER A 173 -7.78 -4.12 1.78
N LEU A 174 -8.55 -4.73 0.87
CA LEU A 174 -8.07 -5.15 -0.44
C LEU A 174 -7.64 -3.94 -1.26
N GLY A 175 -8.48 -2.89 -1.35
CA GLY A 175 -8.19 -1.70 -2.15
C GLY A 175 -6.87 -1.02 -1.77
N ILE A 176 -6.60 -0.83 -0.48
CA ILE A 176 -5.32 -0.27 -0.04
C ILE A 176 -4.15 -1.23 -0.25
N SER A 177 -4.35 -2.54 -0.11
CA SER A 177 -3.30 -3.53 -0.33
C SER A 177 -2.89 -3.70 -1.79
N GLU A 178 -3.76 -3.32 -2.73
CA GLU A 178 -3.48 -3.30 -4.18
C GLU A 178 -2.55 -2.14 -4.57
N VAL A 179 -2.67 -1.01 -3.86
CA VAL A 179 -1.94 0.22 -4.20
C VAL A 179 -0.76 0.54 -3.27
N SER A 180 -0.55 -0.27 -2.23
CA SER A 180 0.56 -0.10 -1.28
C SER A 180 1.14 -1.45 -0.84
N ASP A 181 2.28 -1.41 -0.16
CA ASP A 181 2.91 -2.56 0.49
C ASP A 181 2.49 -2.73 1.96
N ALA A 182 1.45 -1.99 2.39
CA ALA A 182 0.92 -2.06 3.74
C ALA A 182 0.39 -3.46 4.08
N VAL A 183 0.40 -3.80 5.36
CA VAL A 183 -0.25 -5.00 5.91
C VAL A 183 -1.48 -4.58 6.68
N ILE A 184 -2.63 -5.12 6.31
CA ILE A 184 -3.92 -4.69 6.85
C ILE A 184 -4.57 -5.83 7.62
N VAL A 185 -4.90 -5.57 8.89
CA VAL A 185 -5.67 -6.48 9.74
C VAL A 185 -7.12 -6.04 9.75
N VAL A 186 -8.03 -6.97 9.45
CA VAL A 186 -9.48 -6.76 9.45
C VAL A 186 -10.14 -7.71 10.41
N VAL A 187 -11.07 -7.21 11.21
CA VAL A 187 -11.99 -8.04 12.01
C VAL A 187 -13.40 -7.81 11.51
N SER A 188 -14.08 -8.90 11.15
CA SER A 188 -15.46 -8.86 10.70
C SER A 188 -16.41 -8.57 11.85
N GLU A 189 -17.31 -7.61 11.67
CA GLU A 189 -18.37 -7.33 12.65
C GLU A 189 -19.52 -8.36 12.62
N GLU A 190 -19.64 -9.11 11.52
CA GLU A 190 -20.69 -10.12 11.37
C GLU A 190 -20.26 -11.47 11.94
N THR A 191 -19.07 -11.92 11.53
CA THR A 191 -18.56 -13.26 11.87
C THR A 191 -17.57 -13.27 13.01
N GLY A 192 -16.86 -12.15 13.26
CA GLY A 192 -15.72 -12.08 14.16
C GLY A 192 -14.43 -12.63 13.54
N THR A 193 -14.44 -13.01 12.26
CA THR A 193 -13.28 -13.56 11.59
C THR A 193 -12.17 -12.52 11.47
N ILE A 194 -10.94 -12.91 11.84
CA ILE A 194 -9.74 -12.10 11.67
C ILE A 194 -9.11 -12.44 10.33
N SER A 195 -8.87 -11.43 9.51
CA SER A 195 -8.27 -11.55 8.18
C SER A 195 -7.10 -10.59 8.02
N VAL A 196 -6.16 -10.94 7.15
CA VAL A 196 -5.03 -10.09 6.76
C VAL A 196 -5.06 -9.88 5.25
N ALA A 197 -5.06 -8.61 4.83
CA ALA A 197 -4.92 -8.23 3.44
C ALA A 197 -3.50 -7.74 3.15
N GLN A 198 -2.92 -8.20 2.04
CA GLN A 198 -1.59 -7.82 1.59
C GLN A 198 -1.43 -8.10 0.10
N ASN A 199 -0.82 -7.18 -0.66
CA ASN A 199 -0.55 -7.34 -2.11
C ASN A 199 -1.80 -7.68 -2.95
N GLY A 200 -2.99 -7.21 -2.56
CA GLY A 200 -4.25 -7.50 -3.24
C GLY A 200 -4.85 -8.86 -2.91
N GLU A 201 -4.32 -9.57 -1.92
CA GLU A 201 -4.84 -10.86 -1.45
C GLU A 201 -5.36 -10.75 -0.02
N LEU A 202 -6.45 -11.48 0.28
CA LEU A 202 -7.05 -11.55 1.60
C LEU A 202 -6.96 -12.98 2.13
N THR A 203 -6.29 -13.16 3.26
CA THR A 203 -6.23 -14.45 3.96
C THR A 203 -7.00 -14.35 5.27
N SER A 204 -7.90 -15.29 5.50
CA SER A 204 -8.83 -15.28 6.65
C SER A 204 -8.51 -16.37 7.67
N ASN A 205 -9.24 -16.34 8.80
CA ASN A 205 -9.18 -17.35 9.87
C ASN A 205 -7.88 -17.33 10.69
N TYR A 206 -7.34 -16.14 10.95
CA TYR A 206 -6.24 -16.01 11.91
C TYR A 206 -6.73 -16.11 13.35
N ASN A 207 -5.92 -16.74 14.19
CA ASN A 207 -5.97 -16.61 15.63
C ASN A 207 -4.83 -15.69 16.12
N LYS A 208 -4.84 -15.31 17.41
CA LYS A 208 -3.82 -14.42 17.98
C LYS A 208 -2.39 -14.85 17.64
N THR A 209 -2.07 -16.13 17.82
CA THR A 209 -0.70 -16.65 17.61
C THR A 209 -0.28 -16.63 16.15
N SER A 210 -1.17 -17.07 15.24
CA SER A 210 -0.90 -17.05 13.79
C SER A 210 -0.84 -15.63 13.24
N LEU A 211 -1.64 -14.71 13.79
CA LEU A 211 -1.61 -13.29 13.42
C LEU A 211 -0.27 -12.65 13.83
N ILE A 212 0.18 -12.85 15.08
CA ILE A 212 1.49 -12.35 15.54
C ILE A 212 2.60 -12.84 14.61
N LYS A 213 2.63 -14.16 14.34
CA LYS A 213 3.64 -14.74 13.45
C LYS A 213 3.61 -14.09 12.05
N LYS A 214 2.43 -13.96 11.45
CA LYS A 214 2.29 -13.32 10.13
C LYS A 214 2.76 -11.87 10.15
N LEU A 215 2.35 -11.08 11.13
CA LEU A 215 2.75 -9.68 11.26
C LEU A 215 4.26 -9.53 11.51
N GLU A 216 4.85 -10.37 12.37
CA GLU A 216 6.30 -10.37 12.59
C GLU A 216 7.10 -10.74 11.33
N GLU A 217 6.61 -11.68 10.52
CA GLU A 217 7.25 -12.07 9.27
C GLU A 217 7.26 -10.93 8.26
N GLU A 218 6.19 -10.14 8.21
CA GLU A 218 6.02 -9.08 7.22
C GLU A 218 6.60 -7.72 7.66
N LEU A 219 6.51 -7.39 8.94
CA LEU A 219 6.88 -6.06 9.44
C LEU A 219 8.31 -6.01 9.97
N ILE A 220 8.84 -7.13 10.52
CA ILE A 220 10.18 -7.17 11.11
C ILE A 220 11.17 -7.82 10.13
N PRO A 221 12.20 -7.09 9.65
CA PRO A 221 13.19 -7.62 8.74
C PRO A 221 13.95 -8.83 9.32
N THR A 222 14.15 -9.86 8.51
CA THR A 222 14.72 -11.16 8.95
C THR A 222 16.16 -11.05 9.51
N GLN A 223 16.96 -10.10 9.03
CA GLN A 223 18.33 -9.90 9.54
C GLN A 223 18.33 -9.23 10.92
N GLU A 224 17.43 -8.30 11.18
CA GLU A 224 17.28 -7.65 12.47
C GLU A 224 16.69 -8.60 13.51
N LYS A 225 15.79 -9.48 13.08
CA LYS A 225 15.25 -10.56 13.92
C LYS A 225 16.35 -11.51 14.43
N LYS A 226 17.33 -11.87 13.59
CA LYS A 226 18.48 -12.70 14.00
C LYS A 226 19.40 -11.97 14.98
N ASN A 227 19.71 -10.70 14.75
CA ASN A 227 20.57 -9.90 15.62
C ASN A 227 19.91 -9.64 16.98
N PHE A 228 18.61 -9.37 17.01
CA PHE A 228 17.85 -9.18 18.24
C PHE A 228 17.77 -10.48 19.06
N LEU A 229 17.49 -11.62 18.44
CA LEU A 229 17.44 -12.91 19.11
C LEU A 229 18.82 -13.32 19.69
N SER A 230 19.91 -13.02 19.00
CA SER A 230 21.26 -13.28 19.50
C SER A 230 21.61 -12.42 20.71
N LYS A 231 21.20 -11.14 20.73
CA LYS A 231 21.38 -10.25 21.90
C LYS A 231 20.55 -10.70 23.12
N PHE A 232 19.34 -11.22 22.92
CA PHE A 232 18.51 -11.75 24.00
C PHE A 232 19.08 -13.05 24.59
N SER A 233 19.65 -13.91 23.75
CA SER A 233 20.30 -15.14 24.17
C SER A 233 21.52 -14.85 25.07
N SER A 234 22.39 -13.94 24.61
CA SER A 234 23.58 -13.55 25.38
C SER A 234 23.26 -12.82 26.67
N ARG A 235 22.14 -12.09 26.78
CA ARG A 235 21.69 -11.42 28.01
C ARG A 235 21.12 -12.40 29.06
N LYS A 236 20.58 -13.54 28.61
CA LYS A 236 20.10 -14.62 29.51
C LYS A 236 21.23 -15.45 30.04
N GLU A 237 22.32 -15.62 29.33
CA GLU A 237 23.51 -16.34 29.80
C GLU A 237 24.23 -15.55 30.88
N ASN A 238 24.45 -14.24 30.71
CA ASN A 238 25.10 -13.39 31.69
C ASN A 238 24.30 -13.19 33.01
N LYS A 239 23.01 -13.55 33.06
CA LYS A 239 22.20 -13.50 34.29
C LYS A 239 22.16 -14.82 35.05
N LYS A 240 22.77 -15.88 34.53
CA LYS A 240 22.89 -17.18 35.23
C LYS A 240 24.22 -17.34 35.96
N ASP A 241 25.16 -16.45 35.71
CA ASP A 241 26.52 -16.48 36.29
C ASP A 241 26.71 -15.44 37.40
N GLU A 242 25.64 -14.73 37.83
CA GLU A 242 25.55 -13.96 39.08
C GLU A 242 24.59 -14.66 40.08
#